data_75d8d6b7fc106ce817f4a3a4182ec018
#
_entry.id   75d8d6b7fc106ce817f4a3a4182ec018
#
_cell.length_a   1.000
_cell.length_b   1.000
_cell.length_c   1.000
_cell.angle_alpha   90.00
_cell.angle_beta   90.00
_cell.angle_gamma   90.00
#
_symmetry.space_group_name_H-M   'P 1'
#
loop_
_entity.id
_entity.type
_entity.pdbx_description
1 polymer ?
#
loop_
_entity_poly.entity_id
_entity_poly.type
_entity_poly.pdbx_seq_one_letter_code
_entity_poly.pdbx_strand_id
1 'polypeptide(L)'
;YEISCSLVGSEMCIRDRFENAAQKAEINIGTIVKGTSRAAEMTNVNFGSFKVSSFIVANDFDFSTTLLGSPYMDGVEYTGKQGSWITSGDNKYYWPVGKNVQFFGYPSALTLVNPTDAAKGYPTLAFAIGATSAEQTDLVVAAKNTAKPADSNTVTLDFKHILAKINFSYKPEDTSFTYTITEIKITGVKGGNATYTYAADVAVGTWSTGETV
;
A
#
# COMPACT_ATOMS: atom_id res chain seq x y z
N TYR A 1 48.44 -14.48 27.16
CA TYR A 1 47.13 -15.17 26.99
C TYR A 1 45.94 -14.22 27.05
N GLU A 2 46.05 -13.00 27.57
CA GLU A 2 44.98 -12.02 27.68
C GLU A 2 44.86 -11.11 26.45
N ILE A 3 45.85 -11.05 25.60
CA ILE A 3 45.85 -10.16 24.42
C ILE A 3 44.92 -10.66 23.29
N SER A 4 44.69 -11.96 23.22
CA SER A 4 43.84 -12.55 22.18
C SER A 4 42.35 -12.31 22.40
N CYS A 5 41.89 -12.22 23.65
CA CYS A 5 40.51 -11.95 23.98
C CYS A 5 40.10 -10.48 23.77
N SER A 6 41.02 -9.53 23.96
CA SER A 6 40.72 -8.12 23.75
C SER A 6 40.65 -7.71 22.28
N LEU A 7 41.39 -8.41 21.39
CA LEU A 7 41.32 -8.16 19.96
C LEU A 7 40.03 -8.69 19.34
N VAL A 8 39.56 -9.86 19.75
CA VAL A 8 38.27 -10.40 19.28
C VAL A 8 37.11 -9.53 19.77
N GLY A 9 37.18 -9.02 21.00
CA GLY A 9 36.16 -8.10 21.51
C GLY A 9 36.15 -6.74 20.78
N SER A 10 37.32 -6.24 20.37
CA SER A 10 37.37 -4.95 19.65
C SER A 10 36.92 -5.09 18.18
N GLU A 11 37.18 -6.18 17.52
CA GLU A 11 36.65 -6.42 16.17
C GLU A 11 35.12 -6.64 16.17
N MET A 12 34.61 -7.37 17.15
CA MET A 12 33.16 -7.49 17.33
C MET A 12 32.51 -6.14 17.64
N CYS A 13 33.10 -5.33 18.50
CA CYS A 13 32.61 -4.00 18.78
C CYS A 13 32.70 -3.04 17.59
N ILE A 14 33.72 -3.20 16.74
CA ILE A 14 33.86 -2.39 15.52
C ILE A 14 32.84 -2.84 14.48
N ARG A 15 32.63 -4.13 14.29
CA ARG A 15 31.66 -4.70 13.39
C ARG A 15 30.23 -4.31 13.79
N ASP A 16 29.89 -4.45 15.05
CA ASP A 16 28.62 -3.99 15.61
C ASP A 16 28.43 -2.48 15.48
N ARG A 17 29.50 -1.68 15.62
CA ARG A 17 29.42 -0.22 15.41
C ARG A 17 29.23 0.15 13.95
N PHE A 18 29.84 -0.57 13.00
CA PHE A 18 29.65 -0.32 11.58
C PHE A 18 28.28 -0.81 11.11
N GLU A 19 27.83 -1.96 11.57
CA GLU A 19 26.48 -2.45 11.30
C GLU A 19 25.41 -1.53 11.92
N ASN A 20 25.58 -1.08 13.16
CA ASN A 20 24.70 -0.12 13.81
C ASN A 20 24.73 1.27 13.17
N ALA A 21 25.86 1.74 12.68
CA ALA A 21 25.92 3.05 12.02
C ALA A 21 25.23 3.05 10.64
N ALA A 22 25.29 1.94 9.90
CA ALA A 22 24.61 1.77 8.63
C ALA A 22 23.10 1.51 8.80
N GLN A 23 22.69 0.90 9.92
CA GLN A 23 21.30 0.62 10.28
C GLN A 23 20.54 1.82 10.87
N LYS A 24 21.16 2.97 11.08
CA LYS A 24 20.52 4.16 11.67
C LYS A 24 19.72 5.01 10.70
N ALA A 25 19.54 4.59 9.48
CA ALA A 25 18.70 5.29 8.52
C ALA A 25 17.23 4.88 8.74
N GLU A 26 16.50 5.63 9.56
CA GLU A 26 15.07 5.40 9.79
C GLU A 26 14.27 5.54 8.49
N ILE A 27 13.34 4.62 8.25
CA ILE A 27 12.46 4.68 7.08
C ILE A 27 11.41 5.76 7.30
N ASN A 28 11.40 6.76 6.45
CA ASN A 28 10.34 7.76 6.39
C ASN A 28 9.42 7.46 5.21
N ILE A 29 8.12 7.65 5.41
CA ILE A 29 7.11 7.43 4.36
C ILE A 29 6.66 8.77 3.80
N GLY A 30 6.77 8.91 2.48
CA GLY A 30 6.11 9.95 1.70
C GLY A 30 4.99 9.34 0.87
N THR A 31 4.00 10.12 0.49
CA THR A 31 2.89 9.65 -0.35
C THR A 31 2.58 10.61 -1.49
N ILE A 32 2.13 10.05 -2.60
CA ILE A 32 1.48 10.77 -3.69
C ILE A 32 0.20 10.00 -4.00
N VAL A 33 -0.94 10.69 -4.00
CA VAL A 33 -2.21 10.16 -4.49
C VAL A 33 -2.53 10.86 -5.80
N LYS A 34 -2.45 10.14 -6.90
CA LYS A 34 -2.80 10.67 -8.22
C LYS A 34 -4.30 10.61 -8.40
N GLY A 35 -4.98 11.74 -8.25
CA GLY A 35 -6.41 11.88 -8.48
C GLY A 35 -6.69 12.75 -9.69
N THR A 36 -7.72 12.41 -10.45
CA THR A 36 -8.38 13.32 -11.37
C THR A 36 -9.52 14.00 -10.60
N SER A 37 -9.64 15.33 -10.65
CA SER A 37 -10.58 16.14 -9.85
C SER A 37 -12.03 15.72 -10.06
N ARG A 38 -12.58 14.90 -9.15
CA ARG A 38 -14.01 14.52 -9.09
C ARG A 38 -14.45 14.41 -7.64
N ALA A 39 -15.67 14.83 -7.34
CA ALA A 39 -16.22 14.76 -5.99
C ALA A 39 -16.19 13.33 -5.44
N ALA A 40 -15.79 13.16 -4.17
CA ALA A 40 -15.65 11.90 -3.43
C ALA A 40 -14.47 10.98 -3.82
N GLU A 41 -13.51 11.40 -4.63
CA GLU A 41 -12.26 10.69 -4.84
C GLU A 41 -11.25 11.00 -3.73
N MET A 42 -10.43 10.02 -3.34
CA MET A 42 -9.24 10.28 -2.53
C MET A 42 -8.21 11.07 -3.33
N THR A 43 -7.74 12.15 -2.74
CA THR A 43 -6.71 13.02 -3.32
C THR A 43 -5.67 13.33 -2.24
N ASN A 44 -4.55 13.91 -2.59
CA ASN A 44 -3.56 14.35 -1.60
C ASN A 44 -4.13 15.27 -0.50
N VAL A 45 -5.29 15.91 -0.74
CA VAL A 45 -5.93 16.86 0.20
C VAL A 45 -6.74 16.13 1.27
N ASN A 46 -7.49 15.09 0.87
CA ASN A 46 -8.41 14.35 1.75
C ASN A 46 -7.87 12.97 2.19
N PHE A 47 -6.67 12.59 1.74
CA PHE A 47 -6.00 11.37 2.15
C PHE A 47 -5.36 11.60 3.52
N GLY A 48 -6.05 11.22 4.58
CA GLY A 48 -5.67 11.54 5.97
C GLY A 48 -5.06 10.38 6.76
N SER A 49 -5.23 9.15 6.30
CA SER A 49 -4.65 7.96 6.95
C SER A 49 -4.51 6.78 6.00
N PHE A 50 -3.52 5.94 6.28
CA PHE A 50 -3.27 4.67 5.58
C PHE A 50 -2.45 3.74 6.46
N LYS A 51 -2.43 2.48 6.10
CA LYS A 51 -1.53 1.47 6.70
C LYS A 51 -0.46 1.05 5.71
N VAL A 52 0.68 0.64 6.26
CA VAL A 52 1.79 0.06 5.50
C VAL A 52 2.16 -1.28 6.11
N SER A 53 2.21 -2.30 5.27
CA SER A 53 2.93 -3.54 5.58
C SER A 53 4.16 -3.62 4.67
N SER A 54 5.27 -4.10 5.21
CA SER A 54 6.49 -4.23 4.42
C SER A 54 7.27 -5.50 4.77
N PHE A 55 8.11 -5.92 3.84
CA PHE A 55 8.90 -7.15 3.92
C PHE A 55 10.31 -6.88 3.46
N ILE A 56 11.29 -7.42 4.19
CA ILE A 56 12.69 -7.38 3.76
C ILE A 56 12.89 -8.52 2.76
N VAL A 57 13.28 -8.17 1.55
CA VAL A 57 13.43 -9.11 0.44
C VAL A 57 14.81 -9.02 -0.21
N ALA A 58 15.20 -10.06 -0.93
CA ALA A 58 16.39 -10.01 -1.75
C ALA A 58 16.24 -8.98 -2.88
N ASN A 59 17.36 -8.49 -3.43
CA ASN A 59 17.32 -7.50 -4.50
C ASN A 59 16.71 -8.04 -5.80
N ASP A 60 16.80 -9.36 -6.01
CA ASP A 60 16.26 -10.15 -7.11
C ASP A 60 15.01 -10.94 -6.72
N PHE A 61 14.28 -10.48 -5.70
CA PHE A 61 13.10 -11.17 -5.17
C PHE A 61 12.02 -11.33 -6.24
N ASP A 62 11.57 -12.58 -6.41
CA ASP A 62 10.49 -12.96 -7.32
C ASP A 62 9.36 -13.63 -6.53
N PHE A 63 8.19 -13.02 -6.52
CA PHE A 63 6.99 -13.51 -5.84
C PHE A 63 6.48 -14.85 -6.35
N SER A 64 6.81 -15.23 -7.57
CA SER A 64 6.39 -16.51 -8.16
C SER A 64 7.19 -17.69 -7.65
N THR A 65 8.41 -17.45 -7.20
CA THR A 65 9.36 -18.49 -6.82
C THR A 65 9.76 -18.46 -5.35
N THR A 66 9.64 -17.30 -4.68
CA THR A 66 10.13 -17.08 -3.33
C THR A 66 9.00 -16.66 -2.39
N LEU A 67 9.02 -17.17 -1.16
CA LEU A 67 8.08 -16.76 -0.11
C LEU A 67 8.38 -15.34 0.37
N LEU A 68 7.32 -14.57 0.64
CA LEU A 68 7.44 -13.20 1.13
C LEU A 68 8.00 -13.15 2.57
N GLY A 69 7.77 -14.19 3.36
CA GLY A 69 8.25 -14.28 4.73
C GLY A 69 7.42 -13.49 5.73
N SER A 70 7.96 -13.29 6.93
CA SER A 70 7.29 -12.51 7.97
C SER A 70 7.36 -11.02 7.67
N PRO A 71 6.30 -10.26 7.99
CA PRO A 71 6.30 -8.82 7.79
C PRO A 71 7.34 -8.13 8.67
N TYR A 72 8.04 -7.18 8.09
CA TYR A 72 8.94 -6.26 8.79
C TYR A 72 8.15 -5.09 9.42
N MET A 73 7.20 -4.54 8.68
CA MET A 73 6.15 -3.66 9.18
C MET A 73 4.83 -4.40 8.97
N ASP A 74 4.02 -4.50 10.01
CA ASP A 74 2.73 -5.21 9.93
C ASP A 74 1.59 -4.24 10.24
N GLY A 75 0.98 -3.71 9.18
CA GLY A 75 -0.15 -2.80 9.28
C GLY A 75 0.13 -1.52 10.07
N VAL A 76 1.34 -0.99 9.96
CA VAL A 76 1.71 0.27 10.65
C VAL A 76 0.87 1.40 10.11
N GLU A 77 0.08 2.03 10.99
CA GLU A 77 -0.79 3.12 10.63
C GLU A 77 -0.07 4.45 10.61
N TYR A 78 -0.29 5.20 9.54
CA TYR A 78 0.16 6.56 9.34
C TYR A 78 -1.04 7.49 9.28
N THR A 79 -1.00 8.57 10.06
CA THR A 79 -2.02 9.62 10.08
C THR A 79 -1.40 10.97 9.79
N GLY A 80 -2.16 11.86 9.19
CA GLY A 80 -1.66 13.20 8.87
C GLY A 80 -2.07 13.69 7.49
N LYS A 81 -1.12 14.23 6.76
CA LYS A 81 -1.31 14.74 5.41
C LYS A 81 -0.01 14.60 4.61
N GLN A 82 -0.10 14.72 3.31
CA GLN A 82 1.08 14.71 2.42
C GLN A 82 2.18 15.64 2.94
N GLY A 83 3.38 15.08 3.09
CA GLY A 83 4.56 15.77 3.60
C GLY A 83 4.69 15.79 5.14
N SER A 84 3.69 15.29 5.89
CA SER A 84 3.73 15.24 7.37
C SER A 84 2.93 14.03 7.88
N TRP A 85 3.50 12.83 7.71
CA TRP A 85 2.91 11.60 8.22
C TRP A 85 3.49 11.23 9.57
N ILE A 86 2.63 10.82 10.50
CA ILE A 86 2.98 10.41 11.86
C ILE A 86 2.51 8.97 12.05
N THR A 87 3.36 8.13 12.62
CA THR A 87 2.97 6.77 13.04
C THR A 87 2.25 6.80 14.38
N SER A 88 1.30 5.91 14.55
CA SER A 88 0.53 5.73 15.79
C SER A 88 1.29 4.97 16.89
N GLY A 89 2.61 4.86 16.83
CA GLY A 89 3.41 4.13 17.82
C GLY A 89 4.87 4.55 17.82
N ASP A 90 5.59 4.14 18.87
CA ASP A 90 7.01 4.43 19.04
C ASP A 90 7.94 3.53 18.24
N ASN A 91 7.39 2.61 17.44
CA ASN A 91 8.18 1.67 16.65
C ASN A 91 8.89 2.40 15.52
N LYS A 92 10.21 2.24 15.47
CA LYS A 92 11.07 2.76 14.42
C LYS A 92 11.53 1.63 13.53
N TYR A 93 11.46 1.86 12.25
CA TYR A 93 11.90 0.92 11.22
C TYR A 93 13.08 1.51 10.46
N TYR A 94 14.05 0.66 10.15
CA TYR A 94 15.31 1.08 9.55
C TYR A 94 15.57 0.39 8.23
N TRP A 95 16.25 1.07 7.34
CA TRP A 95 16.63 0.49 6.05
C TRP A 95 17.61 -0.66 6.26
N PRO A 96 17.33 -1.86 5.74
CA PRO A 96 18.26 -2.99 5.80
C PRO A 96 19.43 -2.75 4.86
N VAL A 97 20.61 -3.20 5.28
CA VAL A 97 21.83 -3.11 4.47
C VAL A 97 21.82 -4.20 3.39
N GLY A 98 22.05 -3.81 2.14
CA GLY A 98 22.20 -4.74 1.02
C GLY A 98 20.94 -5.54 0.66
N LYS A 99 19.77 -5.09 1.10
CA LYS A 99 18.46 -5.71 0.81
C LYS A 99 17.48 -4.66 0.32
N ASN A 100 16.45 -5.13 -0.34
CA ASN A 100 15.28 -4.32 -0.67
C ASN A 100 14.21 -4.45 0.42
N VAL A 101 13.34 -3.47 0.45
CA VAL A 101 12.09 -3.51 1.22
C VAL A 101 10.94 -3.44 0.22
N GLN A 102 10.06 -4.43 0.30
CA GLN A 102 8.80 -4.44 -0.43
C GLN A 102 7.74 -3.81 0.46
N PHE A 103 7.13 -2.73 0.00
CA PHE A 103 6.06 -2.01 0.69
C PHE A 103 4.72 -2.27 0.02
N PHE A 104 3.67 -2.35 0.84
CA PHE A 104 2.27 -2.36 0.45
C PHE A 104 1.53 -1.33 1.28
N GLY A 105 0.97 -0.31 0.60
CA GLY A 105 0.15 0.73 1.21
C GLY A 105 -1.34 0.48 0.92
N TYR A 106 -2.20 0.67 1.93
CA TYR A 106 -3.64 0.44 1.83
C TYR A 106 -4.42 1.30 2.83
N PRO A 107 -5.75 1.49 2.63
CA PRO A 107 -6.59 2.27 3.54
C PRO A 107 -6.58 1.72 4.96
N SER A 108 -6.60 2.60 5.96
CA SER A 108 -6.57 2.24 7.39
C SER A 108 -7.71 1.31 7.82
N ALA A 109 -8.87 1.40 7.16
CA ALA A 109 -10.03 0.56 7.45
C ALA A 109 -9.84 -0.91 7.03
N LEU A 110 -8.86 -1.21 6.18
CA LEU A 110 -8.63 -2.56 5.65
C LEU A 110 -7.51 -3.28 6.39
N THR A 111 -7.49 -4.60 6.19
CA THR A 111 -6.42 -5.47 6.69
C THR A 111 -5.79 -6.21 5.51
N LEU A 112 -4.47 -6.15 5.43
CA LEU A 112 -3.72 -6.92 4.45
C LEU A 112 -3.64 -8.38 4.90
N VAL A 113 -3.99 -9.29 4.01
CA VAL A 113 -3.84 -10.72 4.23
C VAL A 113 -2.59 -11.20 3.50
N ASN A 114 -1.58 -11.58 4.26
CA ASN A 114 -0.36 -12.13 3.70
C ASN A 114 -0.60 -13.53 3.14
N PRO A 115 0.14 -13.97 2.11
CA PRO A 115 0.17 -15.36 1.72
C PRO A 115 0.54 -16.22 2.94
N THR A 116 -0.07 -17.40 3.07
CA THR A 116 0.30 -18.35 4.12
C THR A 116 1.76 -18.79 3.97
N ASP A 117 2.39 -19.25 5.04
CA ASP A 117 3.82 -19.64 5.05
C ASP A 117 4.23 -20.63 3.96
N ALA A 118 3.28 -21.38 3.41
CA ALA A 118 3.48 -22.32 2.30
C ALA A 118 3.10 -21.74 0.93
N ALA A 119 2.46 -20.56 0.87
CA ALA A 119 1.96 -19.98 -0.37
C ALA A 119 2.88 -18.85 -0.85
N LYS A 120 3.32 -18.96 -2.09
CA LYS A 120 4.00 -17.89 -2.80
C LYS A 120 2.98 -16.92 -3.36
N GLY A 121 3.40 -15.71 -3.66
CA GLY A 121 2.55 -14.72 -4.29
C GLY A 121 2.46 -13.42 -3.52
N TYR A 122 1.52 -12.61 -3.93
CA TYR A 122 1.27 -11.30 -3.36
C TYR A 122 0.21 -11.34 -2.25
N PRO A 123 0.27 -10.41 -1.31
CA PRO A 123 -0.79 -10.27 -0.33
C PRO A 123 -2.10 -9.78 -0.97
N THR A 124 -3.18 -9.92 -0.23
CA THR A 124 -4.54 -9.59 -0.68
C THR A 124 -5.24 -8.63 0.25
N LEU A 125 -6.22 -7.91 -0.28
CA LEU A 125 -7.16 -7.07 0.46
C LEU A 125 -8.59 -7.53 0.18
N ALA A 126 -9.34 -7.80 1.22
CA ALA A 126 -10.78 -7.98 1.12
C ALA A 126 -11.46 -6.60 1.12
N PHE A 127 -12.36 -6.38 0.18
CA PHE A 127 -13.10 -5.12 0.03
C PHE A 127 -14.57 -5.40 -0.25
N ALA A 128 -15.44 -4.67 0.44
CA ALA A 128 -16.88 -4.70 0.22
C ALA A 128 -17.34 -3.37 -0.38
N ILE A 129 -18.07 -3.44 -1.48
CA ILE A 129 -18.70 -2.26 -2.08
C ILE A 129 -19.99 -1.97 -1.33
N GLY A 130 -20.13 -0.75 -0.81
CA GLY A 130 -21.36 -0.30 -0.14
C GLY A 130 -22.59 -0.38 -1.06
N ALA A 131 -23.74 -0.71 -0.48
CA ALA A 131 -24.98 -0.89 -1.20
C ALA A 131 -25.54 0.43 -1.77
N THR A 132 -25.26 1.53 -1.09
CA THR A 132 -25.71 2.87 -1.50
C THR A 132 -24.52 3.73 -1.93
N SER A 133 -24.77 4.72 -2.76
CA SER A 133 -23.73 5.65 -3.23
C SER A 133 -23.03 6.41 -2.10
N ALA A 134 -23.71 6.63 -0.97
CA ALA A 134 -23.16 7.28 0.21
C ALA A 134 -22.18 6.39 0.99
N GLU A 135 -22.34 5.07 0.89
CA GLU A 135 -21.49 4.07 1.55
C GLU A 135 -20.30 3.66 0.68
N GLN A 136 -20.33 4.00 -0.61
CA GLN A 136 -19.25 3.67 -1.53
C GLN A 136 -18.04 4.56 -1.26
N THR A 137 -16.95 3.94 -0.87
CA THR A 137 -15.66 4.59 -0.62
C THR A 137 -14.69 4.27 -1.74
N ASP A 138 -13.83 5.22 -2.03
CA ASP A 138 -12.74 5.03 -2.97
C ASP A 138 -11.65 4.13 -2.35
N LEU A 139 -11.01 3.35 -3.18
CA LEU A 139 -9.96 2.44 -2.77
C LEU A 139 -8.65 2.78 -3.50
N VAL A 140 -7.70 3.27 -2.73
CA VAL A 140 -6.36 3.58 -3.21
C VAL A 140 -5.34 2.66 -2.55
N VAL A 141 -4.43 2.13 -3.34
CA VAL A 141 -3.36 1.24 -2.87
C VAL A 141 -2.02 1.61 -3.49
N ALA A 142 -0.94 1.23 -2.81
CA ALA A 142 0.41 1.39 -3.30
C ALA A 142 1.21 0.09 -3.14
N ALA A 143 2.11 -0.18 -4.08
CA ALA A 143 3.13 -1.22 -3.95
C ALA A 143 4.47 -0.66 -4.43
N LYS A 144 5.53 -0.93 -3.70
CA LYS A 144 6.88 -0.49 -4.08
C LYS A 144 7.95 -1.41 -3.54
N ASN A 145 8.83 -1.86 -4.41
CA ASN A 145 10.06 -2.58 -4.06
C ASN A 145 11.24 -1.62 -4.25
N THR A 146 12.03 -1.41 -3.20
CA THR A 146 13.19 -0.51 -3.31
C THR A 146 14.23 -0.81 -2.23
N ALA A 147 15.50 -0.60 -2.57
CA ALA A 147 16.55 -0.41 -1.59
C ALA A 147 16.43 1.01 -0.96
N LYS A 148 17.24 1.28 0.06
CA LYS A 148 17.38 2.64 0.60
C LYS A 148 17.75 3.61 -0.54
N PRO A 149 16.99 4.70 -0.72
CA PRO A 149 17.38 5.74 -1.68
C PRO A 149 18.75 6.34 -1.32
N ALA A 150 19.57 6.67 -2.32
CA ALA A 150 20.93 7.17 -2.13
C ALA A 150 20.96 8.46 -1.29
N ASP A 151 20.08 9.40 -1.63
CA ASP A 151 20.12 10.76 -1.08
C ASP A 151 19.02 11.03 -0.03
N SER A 152 18.29 9.98 0.38
CA SER A 152 17.15 10.14 1.28
C SER A 152 16.90 8.87 2.09
N ASN A 153 16.25 9.05 3.26
CA ASN A 153 15.68 7.94 4.02
C ASN A 153 14.18 7.75 3.73
N THR A 154 13.61 8.60 2.86
CA THR A 154 12.17 8.60 2.57
C THR A 154 11.85 7.73 1.36
N VAL A 155 10.93 6.80 1.51
CA VAL A 155 10.29 6.10 0.41
C VAL A 155 8.96 6.80 0.09
N THR A 156 8.76 7.19 -1.15
CA THR A 156 7.49 7.73 -1.61
C THR A 156 6.62 6.59 -2.16
N LEU A 157 5.46 6.40 -1.55
CA LEU A 157 4.44 5.46 -2.00
C LEU A 157 3.46 6.16 -2.94
N ASP A 158 3.35 5.66 -4.15
CA ASP A 158 2.48 6.18 -5.21
C ASP A 158 1.13 5.46 -5.13
N PHE A 159 0.17 6.06 -4.47
CA PHE A 159 -1.16 5.49 -4.31
C PHE A 159 -1.97 5.66 -5.59
N LYS A 160 -2.54 4.57 -6.07
CA LYS A 160 -3.37 4.51 -7.28
C LYS A 160 -4.77 4.05 -6.92
N HIS A 161 -5.77 4.65 -7.59
CA HIS A 161 -7.14 4.19 -7.56
C HIS A 161 -7.25 2.86 -8.28
N ILE A 162 -7.87 1.88 -7.63
CA ILE A 162 -8.07 0.53 -8.20
C ILE A 162 -9.54 0.19 -8.41
N LEU A 163 -10.44 1.13 -8.15
CA LEU A 163 -11.86 1.05 -8.48
C LEU A 163 -12.17 1.92 -9.69
N ALA A 164 -13.19 1.51 -10.45
CA ALA A 164 -13.76 2.31 -11.52
C ALA A 164 -14.91 3.17 -11.00
N LYS A 165 -14.93 4.45 -11.39
CA LYS A 165 -16.04 5.36 -11.14
C LYS A 165 -16.85 5.53 -12.42
N ILE A 166 -18.17 5.32 -12.32
CA ILE A 166 -19.09 5.48 -13.45
C ILE A 166 -19.93 6.73 -13.20
N ASN A 167 -19.93 7.64 -14.18
CA ASN A 167 -20.79 8.82 -14.18
C ASN A 167 -21.73 8.74 -15.39
N PHE A 168 -22.95 9.19 -15.19
CA PHE A 168 -23.91 9.32 -16.27
C PHE A 168 -24.09 10.80 -16.62
N SER A 169 -24.17 11.08 -17.91
CA SER A 169 -24.59 12.37 -18.43
C SER A 169 -25.77 12.16 -19.37
N TYR A 170 -26.71 13.06 -19.31
CA TYR A 170 -27.88 13.07 -20.17
C TYR A 170 -27.95 14.39 -20.94
N LYS A 171 -28.29 14.29 -22.22
CA LYS A 171 -28.56 15.42 -23.08
C LYS A 171 -29.82 15.13 -23.89
N PRO A 172 -30.91 15.96 -23.79
CA PRO A 172 -32.07 15.78 -24.66
C PRO A 172 -31.72 16.11 -26.10
N GLU A 173 -32.32 15.40 -27.04
CA GLU A 173 -32.23 15.72 -28.47
C GLU A 173 -33.05 16.96 -28.80
N ASP A 174 -34.23 17.10 -28.20
CA ASP A 174 -35.12 18.24 -28.38
C ASP A 174 -35.16 19.07 -27.08
N THR A 175 -34.71 20.30 -27.17
CA THR A 175 -34.70 21.26 -26.05
C THR A 175 -36.00 22.04 -25.86
N SER A 176 -37.00 21.82 -26.74
CA SER A 176 -38.32 22.44 -26.63
C SER A 176 -39.18 21.80 -25.55
N PHE A 177 -38.76 20.62 -25.05
CA PHE A 177 -39.46 19.89 -23.99
C PHE A 177 -38.64 19.83 -22.72
N THR A 178 -39.35 19.78 -21.60
CA THR A 178 -38.71 19.46 -20.31
C THR A 178 -38.79 17.96 -20.06
N TYR A 179 -37.64 17.33 -19.90
CA TYR A 179 -37.55 15.89 -19.60
C TYR A 179 -37.24 15.70 -18.11
N THR A 180 -37.92 14.75 -17.52
CA THR A 180 -37.61 14.31 -16.15
C THR A 180 -37.09 12.87 -16.21
N ILE A 181 -35.83 12.66 -15.85
CA ILE A 181 -35.27 11.33 -15.72
C ILE A 181 -35.66 10.80 -14.34
N THR A 182 -36.46 9.75 -14.31
CA THR A 182 -36.93 9.14 -13.07
C THR A 182 -35.97 8.10 -12.54
N GLU A 183 -35.18 7.48 -13.41
CA GLU A 183 -34.22 6.44 -13.01
C GLU A 183 -33.16 6.22 -14.07
N ILE A 184 -31.92 5.96 -13.61
CA ILE A 184 -30.83 5.40 -14.43
C ILE A 184 -30.29 4.18 -13.68
N LYS A 185 -30.30 3.02 -14.34
CA LYS A 185 -29.83 1.75 -13.76
C LYS A 185 -28.71 1.14 -14.59
N ILE A 186 -27.71 0.58 -13.90
CA ILE A 186 -26.79 -0.39 -14.47
C ILE A 186 -27.30 -1.78 -14.09
N THR A 187 -27.55 -2.61 -15.08
CA THR A 187 -27.98 -4.02 -14.87
C THR A 187 -26.84 -4.97 -15.14
N GLY A 188 -26.83 -6.12 -14.48
CA GLY A 188 -25.82 -7.17 -14.67
C GLY A 188 -24.47 -6.90 -13.97
N VAL A 189 -24.40 -5.87 -13.13
CA VAL A 189 -23.24 -5.64 -12.26
C VAL A 189 -23.37 -6.52 -11.03
N LYS A 190 -22.29 -7.18 -10.66
CA LYS A 190 -22.21 -7.92 -9.41
C LYS A 190 -21.73 -6.94 -8.32
N GLY A 191 -22.48 -6.85 -7.24
CA GLY A 191 -22.08 -6.15 -6.03
C GLY A 191 -21.51 -7.10 -4.99
N GLY A 192 -21.13 -6.58 -3.84
CA GLY A 192 -20.74 -7.37 -2.68
C GLY A 192 -19.23 -7.42 -2.44
N ASN A 193 -18.75 -8.57 -1.93
CA ASN A 193 -17.37 -8.72 -1.53
C ASN A 193 -16.46 -9.05 -2.70
N ALA A 194 -15.30 -8.42 -2.73
CA ALA A 194 -14.24 -8.69 -3.69
C ALA A 194 -12.89 -8.79 -2.97
N THR A 195 -11.97 -9.51 -3.55
CA THR A 195 -10.59 -9.60 -3.06
C THR A 195 -9.65 -9.03 -4.12
N TYR A 196 -8.90 -8.02 -3.74
CA TYR A 196 -7.82 -7.48 -4.56
C TYR A 196 -6.52 -8.20 -4.22
N THR A 197 -5.86 -8.75 -5.22
CA THR A 197 -4.51 -9.32 -5.09
C THR A 197 -3.51 -8.33 -5.66
N TYR A 198 -2.53 -7.94 -4.86
CA TYR A 198 -1.45 -7.06 -5.31
C TYR A 198 -0.64 -7.69 -6.44
N ALA A 199 0.10 -6.85 -7.13
CA ALA A 199 1.14 -7.21 -8.07
C ALA A 199 2.37 -6.30 -7.84
N ALA A 200 3.44 -6.50 -8.57
CA ALA A 200 4.62 -5.64 -8.51
C ALA A 200 4.29 -4.18 -8.84
N ASP A 201 3.37 -3.97 -9.76
CA ASP A 201 2.70 -2.69 -10.02
C ASP A 201 1.21 -2.82 -9.67
N VAL A 202 0.68 -1.94 -8.84
CA VAL A 202 -0.75 -1.92 -8.47
C VAL A 202 -1.69 -1.80 -9.68
N ALA A 203 -1.22 -1.24 -10.80
CA ALA A 203 -1.99 -1.14 -12.02
C ALA A 203 -2.30 -2.50 -12.69
N VAL A 204 -1.55 -3.54 -12.34
CA VAL A 204 -1.73 -4.91 -12.86
C VAL A 204 -2.23 -5.89 -11.81
N GLY A 205 -2.59 -5.41 -10.62
CA GLY A 205 -3.25 -6.22 -9.60
C GLY A 205 -4.57 -6.78 -10.10
N THR A 206 -5.01 -7.88 -9.52
CA THR A 206 -6.19 -8.62 -9.99
C THR A 206 -7.31 -8.62 -8.97
N TRP A 207 -8.54 -8.62 -9.46
CA TRP A 207 -9.74 -8.77 -8.66
C TRP A 207 -10.31 -10.18 -8.80
N SER A 208 -10.66 -10.79 -7.68
CA SER A 208 -11.57 -11.92 -7.63
C SER A 208 -12.84 -11.49 -6.92
N THR A 209 -13.99 -11.67 -7.56
CA THR A 209 -15.28 -11.42 -6.94
C THR A 209 -15.69 -12.65 -6.14
N GLY A 210 -16.12 -12.44 -4.88
CA GLY A 210 -16.91 -13.42 -4.16
C GLY A 210 -18.23 -13.68 -4.91
N GLU A 211 -18.97 -14.68 -4.44
CA GLU A 211 -20.11 -15.24 -5.15
C GLU A 211 -21.02 -14.25 -5.89
N THR A 212 -21.50 -14.73 -7.01
CA THR A 212 -22.57 -14.13 -7.83
C THR A 212 -23.85 -13.98 -7.02
N VAL A 213 -24.31 -12.77 -6.86
CA VAL A 213 -25.73 -12.54 -6.55
C VAL A 213 -26.56 -12.77 -7.78
#